data_d750756aefdb80d7f323519af6c8d69e
#
_entry.id   d750756aefdb80d7f323519af6c8d69e
#
_cell.length_a   1.000
_cell.length_b   1.000
_cell.length_c   1.000
_cell.angle_alpha   90.00
_cell.angle_beta   90.00
_cell.angle_gamma   90.00
#
_symmetry.space_group_name_H-M   'P 1'
#
loop_
_entity.id
_entity.type
_entity.pdbx_description
1 polymer ?
#
loop_
_entity_poly.entity_id
_entity_poly.type
_entity_poly.pdbx_seq_one_letter_code
_entity_poly.pdbx_strand_id
1 'polypeptide(L)'
;MKSLVSRMFVSLLLSGLFATTILAQSSAKETAASLRVQLSEVQIRKAEVQALDEQLQEDLRPENIERSFAWFGSTHPERLRELRRRQLEITRSSLRIELDELDRSQTCLEVAIGEADTVAYWQSAGIDIGIPQKRIICRN
;
A
#
# COMPACT_ATOMS: atom_id res chain seq x y z
N MET A 1 -35.86 -47.87 18.13
CA MET A 1 -34.74 -47.06 18.57
C MET A 1 -33.68 -46.77 17.47
N LYS A 2 -33.50 -47.62 16.46
CA LYS A 2 -32.49 -47.38 15.36
C LYS A 2 -32.83 -46.23 14.40
N SER A 3 -34.10 -45.85 14.22
CA SER A 3 -34.49 -44.82 13.25
C SER A 3 -34.30 -43.38 13.75
N LEU A 4 -34.34 -43.15 15.06
CA LEU A 4 -34.15 -41.85 15.69
C LEU A 4 -32.68 -41.40 15.66
N VAL A 5 -31.75 -42.28 15.85
CA VAL A 5 -30.32 -42.02 15.82
C VAL A 5 -29.87 -41.63 14.39
N SER A 6 -30.42 -42.31 13.37
CA SER A 6 -30.11 -42.02 11.95
C SER A 6 -30.59 -40.65 11.53
N ARG A 7 -31.74 -40.19 12.01
CA ARG A 7 -32.27 -38.85 11.70
C ARG A 7 -31.49 -37.71 12.39
N MET A 8 -30.96 -37.97 13.60
CA MET A 8 -30.11 -36.98 14.27
C MET A 8 -28.75 -36.81 13.59
N PHE A 9 -28.17 -37.88 13.05
CA PHE A 9 -26.88 -37.80 12.34
C PHE A 9 -27.00 -37.03 10.99
N VAL A 10 -28.10 -37.20 10.26
CA VAL A 10 -28.31 -36.48 9.01
C VAL A 10 -28.54 -34.99 9.25
N SER A 11 -29.23 -34.60 10.32
CA SER A 11 -29.39 -33.17 10.69
C SER A 11 -28.08 -32.50 11.09
N LEU A 12 -27.18 -33.24 11.77
CA LEU A 12 -25.88 -32.69 12.21
C LEU A 12 -24.91 -32.47 11.03
N LEU A 13 -24.96 -33.39 10.04
CA LEU A 13 -24.14 -33.25 8.81
C LEU A 13 -24.58 -32.14 7.89
N LEU A 14 -25.88 -31.82 7.82
CA LEU A 14 -26.35 -30.70 7.00
C LEU A 14 -25.98 -29.32 7.61
N SER A 15 -25.93 -29.20 8.94
CA SER A 15 -25.56 -27.97 9.62
C SER A 15 -24.08 -27.61 9.45
N GLY A 16 -23.21 -28.59 9.24
CA GLY A 16 -21.77 -28.35 9.03
C GLY A 16 -21.41 -27.80 7.67
N LEU A 17 -22.21 -28.04 6.63
CA LEU A 17 -21.92 -27.57 5.26
C LEU A 17 -22.18 -26.08 5.05
N PHE A 18 -23.09 -25.46 5.81
CA PHE A 18 -23.36 -24.03 5.69
C PHE A 18 -22.36 -23.13 6.43
N ALA A 19 -21.67 -23.65 7.45
CA ALA A 19 -20.70 -22.86 8.23
C ALA A 19 -19.42 -22.56 7.45
N THR A 20 -19.01 -23.40 6.50
CA THR A 20 -17.76 -23.23 5.74
C THR A 20 -17.84 -22.13 4.69
N THR A 21 -19.01 -21.88 4.12
CA THR A 21 -19.19 -20.83 3.12
C THR A 21 -19.17 -19.42 3.71
N ILE A 22 -19.65 -19.26 4.94
CA ILE A 22 -19.67 -17.96 5.63
C ILE A 22 -18.25 -17.52 6.03
N LEU A 23 -17.40 -18.46 6.45
CA LEU A 23 -16.01 -18.18 6.82
C LEU A 23 -15.17 -17.75 5.60
N ALA A 24 -15.40 -18.33 4.43
CA ALA A 24 -14.70 -17.95 3.21
C ALA A 24 -15.09 -16.55 2.71
N GLN A 25 -16.35 -16.15 2.86
CA GLN A 25 -16.83 -14.81 2.48
C GLN A 25 -16.31 -13.71 3.40
N SER A 26 -16.21 -13.97 4.72
CA SER A 26 -15.61 -13.03 5.67
C SER A 26 -14.13 -12.81 5.34
N SER A 27 -13.40 -13.85 4.99
CA SER A 27 -11.97 -13.77 4.63
C SER A 27 -11.67 -12.87 3.43
N ALA A 28 -12.46 -12.93 2.33
CA ALA A 28 -12.21 -12.10 1.15
C ALA A 28 -12.50 -10.61 1.43
N LYS A 29 -13.57 -10.32 2.17
CA LYS A 29 -13.89 -8.95 2.61
C LYS A 29 -12.86 -8.37 3.57
N GLU A 30 -12.38 -9.17 4.51
CA GLU A 30 -11.31 -8.78 5.43
C GLU A 30 -10.00 -8.50 4.68
N THR A 31 -9.67 -9.33 3.70
CA THR A 31 -8.50 -9.11 2.84
C THR A 31 -8.61 -7.79 2.08
N ALA A 32 -9.75 -7.51 1.44
CA ALA A 32 -9.98 -6.24 0.75
C ALA A 32 -9.92 -5.04 1.72
N ALA A 33 -10.44 -5.18 2.94
CA ALA A 33 -10.37 -4.12 3.94
C ALA A 33 -8.93 -3.86 4.40
N SER A 34 -8.14 -4.89 4.65
CA SER A 34 -6.72 -4.74 5.03
C SER A 34 -5.88 -4.12 3.92
N LEU A 35 -6.13 -4.48 2.65
CA LEU A 35 -5.45 -3.87 1.50
C LEU A 35 -5.80 -2.38 1.36
N ARG A 36 -7.04 -1.97 1.64
CA ARG A 36 -7.42 -0.55 1.63
C ARG A 36 -6.73 0.24 2.73
N VAL A 37 -6.51 -0.35 3.91
CA VAL A 37 -5.72 0.28 4.97
C VAL A 37 -4.29 0.49 4.50
N GLN A 38 -3.65 -0.53 3.93
CA GLN A 38 -2.30 -0.41 3.36
C GLN A 38 -2.23 0.64 2.24
N LEU A 39 -3.24 0.69 1.37
CA LEU A 39 -3.32 1.72 0.33
C LEU A 39 -3.37 3.13 0.93
N SER A 40 -4.15 3.34 2.00
CA SER A 40 -4.21 4.64 2.67
C SER A 40 -2.87 5.03 3.30
N GLU A 41 -2.13 4.08 3.88
CA GLU A 41 -0.79 4.31 4.43
C GLU A 41 0.20 4.72 3.34
N VAL A 42 0.19 4.02 2.20
CA VAL A 42 1.03 4.37 1.04
C VAL A 42 0.69 5.76 0.51
N GLN A 43 -0.59 6.12 0.41
CA GLN A 43 -1.02 7.45 -0.04
C GLN A 43 -0.57 8.56 0.91
N ILE A 44 -0.67 8.35 2.24
CA ILE A 44 -0.18 9.30 3.24
C ILE A 44 1.33 9.47 3.08
N ARG A 45 2.08 8.37 3.01
CA ARG A 45 3.53 8.42 2.85
C ARG A 45 3.95 9.12 1.56
N LYS A 46 3.25 8.86 0.45
CA LYS A 46 3.49 9.53 -0.81
C LYS A 46 3.29 11.05 -0.71
N ALA A 47 2.22 11.50 -0.05
CA ALA A 47 1.98 12.92 0.17
C ALA A 47 3.08 13.59 1.01
N GLU A 48 3.58 12.90 2.04
CA GLU A 48 4.71 13.38 2.85
C GLU A 48 5.99 13.54 2.02
N VAL A 49 6.33 12.53 1.21
CA VAL A 49 7.53 12.55 0.37
C VAL A 49 7.41 13.60 -0.74
N GLN A 50 6.22 13.80 -1.31
CA GLN A 50 5.96 14.88 -2.27
C GLN A 50 6.17 16.26 -1.65
N ALA A 51 5.66 16.49 -0.44
CA ALA A 51 5.87 17.76 0.27
C ALA A 51 7.36 18.02 0.56
N LEU A 52 8.13 16.97 0.86
CA LEU A 52 9.58 17.08 1.03
C LEU A 52 10.31 17.38 -0.28
N ASP A 53 9.91 16.78 -1.43
CA ASP A 53 10.51 17.10 -2.74
C ASP A 53 10.22 18.54 -3.12
N GLU A 54 9.01 19.05 -2.87
CA GLU A 54 8.65 20.46 -3.10
C GLU A 54 9.48 21.41 -2.23
N GLN A 55 9.67 21.08 -0.95
CA GLN A 55 10.52 21.87 -0.06
C GLN A 55 11.98 21.87 -0.53
N LEU A 56 12.52 20.73 -0.93
CA LEU A 56 13.88 20.65 -1.45
C LEU A 56 14.04 21.41 -2.77
N GLN A 57 13.00 21.44 -3.60
CA GLN A 57 13.01 22.23 -4.82
C GLN A 57 13.10 23.73 -4.50
N GLU A 58 12.41 24.18 -3.46
CA GLU A 58 12.50 25.56 -2.99
C GLU A 58 13.88 25.87 -2.39
N ASP A 59 14.43 24.92 -1.59
CA ASP A 59 15.75 25.06 -0.99
C ASP A 59 16.90 25.09 -2.04
N LEU A 60 16.68 24.43 -3.19
CA LEU A 60 17.63 24.42 -4.31
C LEU A 60 17.68 25.74 -5.08
N ARG A 61 16.74 26.68 -4.86
CA ARG A 61 16.78 28.01 -5.50
C ARG A 61 18.05 28.74 -5.10
N PRO A 62 18.73 29.39 -6.06
CA PRO A 62 19.99 30.11 -5.80
C PRO A 62 19.87 31.06 -4.62
N GLU A 63 18.75 31.80 -4.53
CA GLU A 63 18.51 32.81 -3.50
C GLU A 63 18.46 32.18 -2.09
N ASN A 64 17.91 30.97 -1.96
CA ASN A 64 17.81 30.27 -0.68
C ASN A 64 19.15 29.65 -0.29
N ILE A 65 19.92 29.15 -1.26
CA ILE A 65 21.29 28.70 -1.04
C ILE A 65 22.14 29.88 -0.57
N GLU A 66 22.07 31.04 -1.21
CA GLU A 66 22.81 32.22 -0.81
C GLU A 66 22.43 32.73 0.59
N ARG A 67 21.13 32.76 0.88
CA ARG A 67 20.61 33.17 2.18
C ARG A 67 21.11 32.28 3.30
N SER A 68 21.24 30.97 3.06
CA SER A 68 21.73 30.02 4.07
C SER A 68 23.19 30.27 4.47
N PHE A 69 23.97 30.97 3.64
CA PHE A 69 25.37 31.30 3.91
C PHE A 69 25.64 32.77 4.23
N ALA A 70 24.61 33.62 4.21
CA ALA A 70 24.75 35.05 4.45
C ALA A 70 25.41 35.42 5.80
N TRP A 71 25.32 34.51 6.79
CA TRP A 71 25.84 34.69 8.15
C TRP A 71 27.21 34.04 8.38
N PHE A 72 27.72 33.26 7.43
CA PHE A 72 29.01 32.57 7.57
C PHE A 72 30.10 33.36 6.86
N GLY A 73 30.99 33.96 7.67
CA GLY A 73 32.24 34.57 7.16
C GLY A 73 33.21 33.46 6.73
N SER A 74 33.03 32.90 5.55
CA SER A 74 33.91 31.85 5.02
C SER A 74 34.91 32.45 4.02
N THR A 75 36.14 31.92 4.03
CA THR A 75 37.18 32.25 3.04
C THR A 75 36.88 31.63 1.66
N HIS A 76 35.97 30.66 1.56
CA HIS A 76 35.59 29.98 0.32
C HIS A 76 34.06 29.77 0.21
N PRO A 77 33.28 30.85 0.10
CA PRO A 77 31.81 30.75 0.09
C PRO A 77 31.26 29.99 -1.12
N GLU A 78 31.90 30.07 -2.27
CA GLU A 78 31.46 29.38 -3.50
C GLU A 78 31.53 27.85 -3.34
N ARG A 79 32.58 27.36 -2.72
CA ARG A 79 32.76 25.91 -2.48
C ARG A 79 31.66 25.36 -1.54
N LEU A 80 31.28 26.14 -0.50
CA LEU A 80 30.22 25.75 0.43
C LEU A 80 28.86 25.73 -0.24
N ARG A 81 28.56 26.72 -1.10
CA ARG A 81 27.33 26.75 -1.90
C ARG A 81 27.21 25.55 -2.81
N GLU A 82 28.29 25.20 -3.50
CA GLU A 82 28.31 24.05 -4.39
C GLU A 82 28.14 22.72 -3.63
N LEU A 83 28.79 22.56 -2.47
CA LEU A 83 28.60 21.38 -1.61
C LEU A 83 27.14 21.25 -1.15
N ARG A 84 26.53 22.38 -0.75
CA ARG A 84 25.13 22.40 -0.32
C ARG A 84 24.19 22.01 -1.47
N ARG A 85 24.42 22.58 -2.66
CA ARG A 85 23.63 22.24 -3.86
C ARG A 85 23.70 20.74 -4.14
N ARG A 86 24.88 20.17 -4.21
CA ARG A 86 25.08 18.72 -4.46
C ARG A 86 24.41 17.86 -3.38
N GLN A 87 24.48 18.26 -2.13
CA GLN A 87 23.81 17.53 -1.05
C GLN A 87 22.29 17.52 -1.23
N LEU A 88 21.69 18.69 -1.54
CA LEU A 88 20.26 18.80 -1.79
C LEU A 88 19.83 18.01 -3.04
N GLU A 89 20.61 18.02 -4.10
CA GLU A 89 20.36 17.25 -5.33
C GLU A 89 20.38 15.74 -5.07
N ILE A 90 21.34 15.25 -4.28
CA ILE A 90 21.42 13.84 -3.89
C ILE A 90 20.19 13.46 -3.07
N THR A 91 19.83 14.27 -2.08
CA THR A 91 18.63 14.03 -1.26
C THR A 91 17.38 14.00 -2.12
N ARG A 92 17.23 14.96 -3.04
CA ARG A 92 16.10 15.02 -3.95
C ARG A 92 16.04 13.80 -4.87
N SER A 93 17.17 13.32 -5.37
CA SER A 93 17.19 12.13 -6.22
C SER A 93 16.75 10.88 -5.45
N SER A 94 17.10 10.75 -4.17
CA SER A 94 16.63 9.62 -3.34
C SER A 94 15.12 9.69 -3.05
N LEU A 95 14.57 10.89 -2.81
CA LEU A 95 13.12 11.06 -2.64
C LEU A 95 12.34 10.69 -3.91
N ARG A 96 12.87 11.00 -5.09
CA ARG A 96 12.25 10.60 -6.35
C ARG A 96 12.21 9.10 -6.54
N ILE A 97 13.27 8.39 -6.16
CA ILE A 97 13.28 6.92 -6.17
C ILE A 97 12.21 6.38 -5.21
N GLU A 98 12.12 6.95 -4.00
CA GLU A 98 11.08 6.57 -3.03
C GLU A 98 9.66 6.83 -3.58
N LEU A 99 9.43 7.96 -4.26
CA LEU A 99 8.15 8.24 -4.93
C LEU A 99 7.81 7.20 -6.00
N ASP A 100 8.77 6.81 -6.84
CA ASP A 100 8.57 5.78 -7.86
C ASP A 100 8.22 4.41 -7.24
N GLU A 101 8.82 4.07 -6.11
CA GLU A 101 8.49 2.84 -5.37
C GLU A 101 7.10 2.89 -4.76
N LEU A 102 6.71 4.03 -4.17
CA LEU A 102 5.38 4.25 -3.62
C LEU A 102 4.30 4.20 -4.72
N ASP A 103 4.57 4.76 -5.91
CA ASP A 103 3.65 4.69 -7.05
C ASP A 103 3.44 3.25 -7.53
N ARG A 104 4.49 2.45 -7.60
CA ARG A 104 4.40 1.03 -7.94
C ARG A 104 3.62 0.26 -6.87
N SER A 105 3.87 0.54 -5.59
CA SER A 105 3.16 -0.08 -4.48
C SER A 105 1.68 0.28 -4.49
N GLN A 106 1.34 1.55 -4.72
CA GLN A 106 -0.03 2.01 -4.87
C GLN A 106 -0.76 1.27 -6.00
N THR A 107 -0.17 1.23 -7.20
CA THR A 107 -0.75 0.53 -8.35
C THR A 107 -0.96 -0.95 -8.08
N CYS A 108 -0.01 -1.61 -7.44
CA CYS A 108 -0.12 -3.03 -7.07
C CYS A 108 -1.28 -3.26 -6.08
N LEU A 109 -1.41 -2.41 -5.05
CA LEU A 109 -2.48 -2.51 -4.06
C LEU A 109 -3.86 -2.26 -4.69
N GLU A 110 -3.98 -1.30 -5.60
CA GLU A 110 -5.24 -1.02 -6.31
C GLU A 110 -5.69 -2.23 -7.15
N VAL A 111 -4.77 -2.89 -7.84
CA VAL A 111 -5.06 -4.14 -8.58
C VAL A 111 -5.46 -5.26 -7.61
N ALA A 112 -4.73 -5.44 -6.52
CA ALA A 112 -5.03 -6.47 -5.52
C ALA A 112 -6.40 -6.26 -4.85
N ILE A 113 -6.80 -5.01 -4.59
CA ILE A 113 -8.12 -4.67 -4.07
C ILE A 113 -9.20 -5.03 -5.11
N GLY A 114 -9.00 -4.67 -6.39
CA GLY A 114 -9.95 -5.01 -7.45
C GLY A 114 -10.16 -6.52 -7.59
N GLU A 115 -9.11 -7.32 -7.49
CA GLU A 115 -9.21 -8.78 -7.50
C GLU A 115 -9.93 -9.31 -6.25
N ALA A 116 -9.60 -8.80 -5.05
CA ALA A 116 -10.26 -9.22 -3.82
C ALA A 116 -11.76 -8.87 -3.82
N ASP A 117 -12.13 -7.69 -4.30
CA ASP A 117 -13.53 -7.28 -4.46
C ASP A 117 -14.28 -8.16 -5.46
N THR A 118 -13.63 -8.51 -6.57
CA THR A 118 -14.21 -9.42 -7.57
C THR A 118 -14.49 -10.80 -6.98
N VAL A 119 -13.54 -11.36 -6.23
CA VAL A 119 -13.71 -12.64 -5.53
C VAL A 119 -14.85 -12.55 -4.51
N ALA A 120 -14.90 -11.50 -3.72
CA ALA A 120 -15.96 -11.29 -2.73
C ALA A 120 -17.34 -11.17 -3.38
N TYR A 121 -17.45 -10.52 -4.54
CA TYR A 121 -18.68 -10.42 -5.33
C TYR A 121 -19.18 -11.79 -5.79
N TRP A 122 -18.31 -12.59 -6.43
CA TRP A 122 -18.69 -13.91 -6.93
C TRP A 122 -19.05 -14.88 -5.80
N GLN A 123 -18.33 -14.84 -4.69
CA GLN A 123 -18.67 -15.62 -3.50
C GLN A 123 -20.04 -15.24 -2.95
N SER A 124 -20.38 -13.95 -2.95
CA SER A 124 -21.70 -13.48 -2.51
C SER A 124 -22.83 -13.90 -3.45
N ALA A 125 -22.53 -14.08 -4.74
CA ALA A 125 -23.47 -14.57 -5.75
C ALA A 125 -23.65 -16.10 -5.76
N GLY A 126 -22.94 -16.81 -4.89
CA GLY A 126 -23.00 -18.29 -4.79
C GLY A 126 -22.34 -19.01 -5.97
N ILE A 127 -21.52 -18.32 -6.74
CA ILE A 127 -20.80 -18.87 -7.89
C ILE A 127 -19.38 -19.24 -7.42
N ASP A 128 -19.13 -20.53 -7.24
CA ASP A 128 -17.78 -21.04 -6.99
C ASP A 128 -17.01 -21.13 -8.33
N ILE A 129 -16.28 -20.07 -8.65
CA ILE A 129 -15.54 -19.98 -9.91
C ILE A 129 -14.15 -20.61 -9.77
N GLY A 130 -13.85 -21.46 -8.85
CA GLY A 130 -12.58 -22.20 -8.76
C GLY A 130 -11.33 -21.37 -9.15
N ILE A 131 -11.36 -20.03 -8.99
CA ILE A 131 -10.26 -19.16 -9.33
C ILE A 131 -9.12 -19.46 -8.36
N PRO A 132 -7.96 -19.95 -8.85
CA PRO A 132 -6.81 -20.09 -8.00
C PRO A 132 -6.49 -18.70 -7.42
N GLN A 133 -6.55 -18.56 -6.10
CA GLN A 133 -6.13 -17.35 -5.39
C GLN A 133 -4.62 -17.13 -5.67
N LYS A 134 -4.34 -16.52 -6.83
CA LYS A 134 -2.98 -16.08 -7.14
C LYS A 134 -2.66 -14.95 -6.17
N ARG A 135 -1.90 -15.28 -5.15
CA ARG A 135 -1.44 -14.31 -4.17
C ARG A 135 -0.62 -13.25 -4.90
N ILE A 136 -1.21 -12.08 -5.16
CA ILE A 136 -0.46 -10.91 -5.62
C ILE A 136 0.37 -10.48 -4.43
N ILE A 137 1.66 -10.75 -4.49
CA ILE A 137 2.63 -10.28 -3.49
C ILE A 137 3.15 -8.95 -4.02
N CYS A 138 2.57 -7.84 -3.52
CA CYS A 138 3.18 -6.54 -3.67
C CYS A 138 4.48 -6.54 -2.85
N ARG A 139 5.61 -6.69 -3.54
CA ARG A 139 6.93 -6.74 -2.93
C ARG A 139 7.38 -5.29 -2.69
N ASN A 140 7.48 -4.94 -1.41
CA ASN A 140 8.20 -3.74 -0.97
C ASN A 140 9.68 -3.89 -1.22
#